data_b1a0261f3fba3f6e6500026fffe7a7d9
#
_entry.id   b1a0261f3fba3f6e6500026fffe7a7d9
#
_cell.length_a   1.000
_cell.length_b   1.000
_cell.length_c   1.000
_cell.angle_alpha   90.00
_cell.angle_beta   90.00
_cell.angle_gamma   90.00
#
_symmetry.space_group_name_H-M   'P 1'
#
loop_
_entity.id
_entity.type
_entity.pdbx_description
1 polymer ?
#
loop_
_entity_poly.entity_id
_entity_poly.type
_entity_poly.pdbx_seq_one_letter_code
_entity_poly.pdbx_strand_id
1 'polypeptide(L)'
;MATDTPRIPEQGVATLPDEAWERARRRAEIISPLAQSETVGHEAADMAAQALGLSRRQVYVLIRRARQGSGLVTDLVPGQSGGGKGKGRLPEPVERVIHELLQKRFLTKQKRSLAAFHREVTQVCKAQKLRVPARNTVALRIASLDPRKVIRRREGQDAARDLQGVGGEPPAVTAPLEQVQIDHTVIDLIVVDDRDRQPIGRPYLTLAIDVFTRCVLGMVVTLEAPSAVSVGLCLVHVACDKRPWLEGLNVEMDWQMSGKPLLLYLDNAAEFKSEALRRGCEQHGIRLDYRPLGQPHYGGIVERIIGTAMQMIHDELPGTTFSNPDQRGDYDSENKAALTLRELERWLTLAVGTYHGSVHNGLLQPPAARWAEAVARVGVPAVVTRATSFLVDFLPILRRTLTRTGFVIDHIHYYADALKPWIARRERWPSFLIRRDPRDISRIWVLEPEGQHYLEIPYRTLSHPAVTLWEQRQALAKLRQQGREQVDESALFRMIGQMREIVTSAQKATRKARRDADRRQHLKTSARPDKPVPPDTDIADPQADNLPPAKPFDQIEE
;
A
#
# COMPACT_ATOMS: atom_id res chain seq x y z
N MET A 1 2.06 34.92 -37.13
CA MET A 1 0.64 35.13 -36.74
C MET A 1 0.47 34.39 -35.42
N ALA A 2 0.47 35.12 -34.30
CA ALA A 2 0.20 34.54 -33.00
C ALA A 2 -1.29 34.24 -32.90
N THR A 3 -1.66 32.99 -32.74
CA THR A 3 -3.05 32.58 -32.51
C THR A 3 -3.47 33.10 -31.14
N ASP A 4 -4.35 34.09 -31.14
CA ASP A 4 -4.95 34.66 -29.92
C ASP A 4 -5.85 33.58 -29.30
N THR A 5 -5.29 32.85 -28.33
CA THR A 5 -6.05 31.86 -27.56
C THR A 5 -7.05 32.62 -26.70
N PRO A 6 -8.35 32.35 -26.77
CA PRO A 6 -9.33 33.07 -25.99
C PRO A 6 -9.03 32.90 -24.51
N ARG A 7 -8.73 34.00 -23.80
CA ARG A 7 -8.51 34.00 -22.36
C ARG A 7 -9.78 33.51 -21.67
N ILE A 8 -9.69 32.39 -21.00
CA ILE A 8 -10.71 31.93 -20.05
C ILE A 8 -10.88 33.04 -19.01
N PRO A 9 -12.10 33.54 -18.73
CA PRO A 9 -12.32 34.54 -17.71
C PRO A 9 -11.72 34.09 -16.38
N GLU A 10 -10.94 34.94 -15.73
CA GLU A 10 -10.27 34.62 -14.43
C GLU A 10 -11.25 34.22 -13.31
N GLN A 11 -12.55 34.51 -13.49
CA GLN A 11 -13.63 34.13 -12.57
C GLN A 11 -14.80 33.57 -13.35
N GLY A 12 -15.14 32.31 -13.11
CA GLY A 12 -16.36 31.70 -13.64
C GLY A 12 -17.61 32.29 -12.94
N VAL A 13 -18.76 32.24 -13.61
CA VAL A 13 -20.05 32.76 -13.08
C VAL A 13 -20.35 32.21 -11.68
N ALA A 14 -20.06 30.93 -11.44
CA ALA A 14 -20.31 30.27 -10.16
C ALA A 14 -19.39 30.71 -9.01
N THR A 15 -18.31 31.42 -9.29
CA THR A 15 -17.36 31.88 -8.27
C THR A 15 -17.54 33.36 -7.90
N LEU A 16 -18.47 34.07 -8.56
CA LEU A 16 -18.77 35.46 -8.26
C LEU A 16 -19.67 35.53 -6.99
N PRO A 17 -19.37 36.45 -6.04
CA PRO A 17 -20.30 36.75 -4.96
C PRO A 17 -21.63 37.27 -5.52
N ASP A 18 -22.74 36.89 -4.89
CA ASP A 18 -24.08 37.26 -5.32
C ASP A 18 -24.25 38.76 -5.54
N GLU A 19 -23.71 39.59 -4.64
CA GLU A 19 -23.75 41.05 -4.77
C GLU A 19 -22.98 41.57 -6.02
N ALA A 20 -21.90 40.90 -6.40
CA ALA A 20 -21.13 41.29 -7.59
C ALA A 20 -21.86 40.87 -8.86
N TRP A 21 -22.53 39.72 -8.83
CA TRP A 21 -23.36 39.21 -9.89
C TRP A 21 -24.60 40.09 -10.15
N GLU A 22 -25.34 40.42 -9.08
CA GLU A 22 -26.51 41.31 -9.18
C GLU A 22 -26.14 42.71 -9.72
N ARG A 23 -25.02 43.26 -9.27
CA ARG A 23 -24.48 44.53 -9.79
C ARG A 23 -24.10 44.42 -11.27
N ALA A 24 -23.51 43.30 -11.69
CA ALA A 24 -23.17 43.07 -13.09
C ALA A 24 -24.43 42.93 -13.96
N ARG A 25 -25.45 42.22 -13.49
CA ARG A 25 -26.74 42.04 -14.16
C ARG A 25 -27.44 43.38 -14.36
N ARG A 26 -27.54 44.18 -13.28
CA ARG A 26 -28.17 45.52 -13.38
C ARG A 26 -27.40 46.46 -14.32
N ARG A 27 -26.07 46.34 -14.39
CA ARG A 27 -25.27 47.07 -15.36
C ARG A 27 -25.55 46.59 -16.79
N ALA A 28 -25.67 45.27 -16.98
CA ALA A 28 -25.96 44.71 -18.31
C ALA A 28 -27.31 45.14 -18.82
N GLU A 29 -28.35 45.16 -17.99
CA GLU A 29 -29.70 45.62 -18.36
C GLU A 29 -29.70 47.06 -18.89
N ILE A 30 -28.90 47.95 -18.32
CA ILE A 30 -28.88 49.37 -18.66
C ILE A 30 -27.85 49.68 -19.76
N ILE A 31 -26.67 49.04 -19.70
CA ILE A 31 -25.55 49.35 -20.58
C ILE A 31 -25.60 48.63 -21.92
N SER A 32 -26.13 47.38 -21.96
CA SER A 32 -26.15 46.60 -23.23
C SER A 32 -26.96 47.28 -24.33
N PRO A 33 -28.15 47.86 -24.10
CA PRO A 33 -28.86 48.61 -25.11
C PRO A 33 -28.08 49.83 -25.62
N LEU A 34 -27.42 50.53 -24.73
CA LEU A 34 -26.59 51.68 -25.09
C LEU A 34 -25.32 51.30 -25.86
N ALA A 35 -24.77 50.14 -25.58
CA ALA A 35 -23.59 49.62 -26.28
C ALA A 35 -23.92 49.19 -27.72
N GLN A 36 -25.17 48.82 -28.03
CA GLN A 36 -25.65 48.46 -29.36
C GLN A 36 -25.92 49.67 -30.23
N SER A 37 -26.15 50.84 -29.63
CA SER A 37 -26.37 52.07 -30.38
C SER A 37 -25.03 52.59 -30.94
N GLU A 38 -25.02 53.09 -32.17
CA GLU A 38 -23.83 53.58 -32.86
C GLU A 38 -23.22 54.79 -32.14
N THR A 39 -24.06 55.73 -31.70
CA THR A 39 -23.70 56.88 -30.91
C THR A 39 -24.57 57.02 -29.67
N VAL A 40 -23.98 57.34 -28.52
CA VAL A 40 -24.66 57.56 -27.24
C VAL A 40 -24.58 59.02 -26.87
N GLY A 41 -25.72 59.71 -26.88
CA GLY A 41 -25.81 61.12 -26.50
C GLY A 41 -25.60 61.31 -25.00
N HIS A 42 -25.32 62.59 -24.62
CA HIS A 42 -25.06 62.93 -23.22
C HIS A 42 -26.26 62.66 -22.31
N GLU A 43 -27.49 62.91 -22.81
CA GLU A 43 -28.72 62.72 -22.05
C GLU A 43 -28.97 61.24 -21.70
N ALA A 44 -28.80 60.34 -22.67
CA ALA A 44 -28.90 58.90 -22.43
C ALA A 44 -27.83 58.37 -21.46
N ALA A 45 -26.60 58.92 -21.56
CA ALA A 45 -25.54 58.55 -20.65
C ALA A 45 -25.77 59.08 -19.21
N ASP A 46 -26.43 60.27 -19.07
CA ASP A 46 -26.78 60.84 -17.78
C ASP A 46 -27.91 60.04 -17.11
N MET A 47 -28.93 59.66 -17.86
CA MET A 47 -29.99 58.76 -17.35
C MET A 47 -29.42 57.41 -16.85
N ALA A 48 -28.53 56.80 -17.59
CA ALA A 48 -27.85 55.57 -17.19
C ALA A 48 -26.95 55.78 -15.96
N ALA A 49 -26.28 56.92 -15.87
CA ALA A 49 -25.45 57.30 -14.73
C ALA A 49 -26.28 57.45 -13.45
N GLN A 50 -27.45 58.09 -13.55
CA GLN A 50 -28.37 58.24 -12.43
C GLN A 50 -28.95 56.89 -12.00
N ALA A 51 -29.38 56.04 -12.95
CA ALA A 51 -29.93 54.71 -12.66
C ALA A 51 -28.94 53.76 -12.02
N LEU A 52 -27.64 53.88 -12.34
CA LEU A 52 -26.55 53.02 -11.78
C LEU A 52 -25.82 53.66 -10.58
N GLY A 53 -26.12 54.93 -10.24
CA GLY A 53 -25.38 55.62 -9.19
C GLY A 53 -23.90 55.87 -9.57
N LEU A 54 -23.60 56.08 -10.84
CA LEU A 54 -22.26 56.22 -11.40
C LEU A 54 -22.07 57.61 -12.05
N SER A 55 -20.83 58.01 -12.31
CA SER A 55 -20.56 59.19 -13.12
C SER A 55 -20.73 58.90 -14.62
N ARG A 56 -21.10 59.90 -15.42
CA ARG A 56 -21.16 59.79 -16.89
C ARG A 56 -19.93 59.18 -17.50
N ARG A 57 -18.74 59.59 -16.99
CA ARG A 57 -17.45 59.02 -17.42
C ARG A 57 -17.37 57.50 -17.21
N GLN A 58 -17.89 57.00 -16.09
CA GLN A 58 -17.91 55.57 -15.79
C GLN A 58 -18.88 54.83 -16.69
N VAL A 59 -20.03 55.41 -17.02
CA VAL A 59 -20.98 54.86 -18.00
C VAL A 59 -20.31 54.68 -19.37
N TYR A 60 -19.60 55.68 -19.91
CA TYR A 60 -18.89 55.52 -21.19
C TYR A 60 -17.77 54.46 -21.12
N VAL A 61 -17.12 54.30 -19.95
CA VAL A 61 -16.15 53.21 -19.77
C VAL A 61 -16.84 51.84 -19.81
N LEU A 62 -18.04 51.71 -19.19
CA LEU A 62 -18.82 50.48 -19.23
C LEU A 62 -19.32 50.18 -20.64
N ILE A 63 -19.84 51.19 -21.39
CA ILE A 63 -20.24 51.04 -22.77
C ILE A 63 -19.08 50.57 -23.65
N ARG A 64 -17.90 51.17 -23.51
CA ARG A 64 -16.71 50.73 -24.23
C ARG A 64 -16.34 49.30 -23.90
N ARG A 65 -16.44 48.92 -22.62
CA ARG A 65 -16.15 47.57 -22.14
C ARG A 65 -17.14 46.55 -22.68
N ALA A 66 -18.44 46.90 -22.71
CA ALA A 66 -19.47 46.07 -23.33
C ALA A 66 -19.27 45.85 -24.82
N ARG A 67 -18.85 46.91 -25.55
CA ARG A 67 -18.55 46.84 -26.99
C ARG A 67 -17.31 46.03 -27.33
N GLN A 68 -16.33 46.02 -26.42
CA GLN A 68 -15.07 45.23 -26.55
C GLN A 68 -15.17 43.83 -26.02
N GLY A 69 -16.22 43.52 -25.24
CA GLY A 69 -16.43 42.21 -24.62
C GLY A 69 -17.21 41.25 -25.51
N SER A 70 -17.54 40.10 -24.95
CA SER A 70 -18.30 39.03 -25.59
C SER A 70 -19.85 39.23 -25.56
N GLY A 71 -20.32 40.34 -24.99
CA GLY A 71 -21.75 40.62 -24.78
C GLY A 71 -22.36 39.90 -23.58
N LEU A 72 -21.55 39.29 -22.72
CA LEU A 72 -21.97 38.56 -21.53
C LEU A 72 -22.09 39.49 -20.33
N VAL A 73 -22.95 39.12 -19.37
CA VAL A 73 -23.10 39.83 -18.07
C VAL A 73 -21.77 39.96 -17.34
N THR A 74 -20.93 38.98 -17.48
CA THR A 74 -19.57 38.94 -16.86
C THR A 74 -18.64 40.05 -17.35
N ASP A 75 -18.86 40.57 -18.53
CA ASP A 75 -18.08 41.70 -19.08
C ASP A 75 -18.23 42.99 -18.24
N LEU A 76 -19.36 43.12 -17.53
CA LEU A 76 -19.72 44.27 -16.74
C LEU A 76 -19.57 44.07 -15.22
N VAL A 77 -18.95 42.97 -14.80
CA VAL A 77 -18.64 42.74 -13.40
C VAL A 77 -17.78 43.88 -12.85
N PRO A 78 -18.07 44.39 -11.64
CA PRO A 78 -17.26 45.40 -11.00
C PRO A 78 -15.83 44.91 -10.83
N GLY A 79 -14.86 45.61 -11.45
CA GLY A 79 -13.45 45.27 -11.31
C GLY A 79 -13.02 45.43 -9.85
N GLN A 80 -12.43 44.40 -9.26
CA GLN A 80 -11.70 44.59 -8.01
C GLN A 80 -10.45 45.40 -8.31
N SER A 81 -10.24 46.46 -7.52
CA SER A 81 -9.00 47.25 -7.63
C SER A 81 -7.80 46.36 -7.39
N GLY A 82 -7.02 46.09 -8.40
CA GLY A 82 -5.81 45.26 -8.32
C GLY A 82 -4.73 45.86 -7.38
N GLY A 83 -4.95 47.06 -6.84
CA GLY A 83 -4.14 47.70 -5.78
C GLY A 83 -2.62 47.58 -5.94
N GLY A 84 -2.12 47.49 -7.17
CA GLY A 84 -0.69 47.24 -7.42
C GLY A 84 -0.23 45.80 -7.12
N LYS A 85 -1.12 44.81 -7.13
CA LYS A 85 -0.77 43.39 -7.07
C LYS A 85 0.18 43.05 -8.23
N GLY A 86 1.36 42.52 -7.93
CA GLY A 86 2.35 42.08 -8.92
C GLY A 86 3.46 43.07 -9.25
N LYS A 87 3.36 44.38 -8.93
CA LYS A 87 4.47 45.32 -9.05
C LYS A 87 5.19 45.45 -7.71
N GLY A 88 6.46 45.05 -7.66
CA GLY A 88 7.30 45.18 -6.48
C GLY A 88 7.38 46.64 -6.02
N ARG A 89 6.91 46.89 -4.79
CA ARG A 89 7.01 48.25 -4.17
C ARG A 89 8.34 48.44 -3.45
N LEU A 90 9.19 47.44 -3.43
CA LEU A 90 10.50 47.51 -2.80
C LEU A 90 11.53 48.04 -3.81
N PRO A 91 12.49 48.87 -3.34
CA PRO A 91 13.62 49.24 -4.15
C PRO A 91 14.42 48.01 -4.61
N GLU A 92 14.93 48.05 -5.83
CA GLU A 92 15.68 46.95 -6.44
C GLU A 92 16.84 46.40 -5.57
N PRO A 93 17.62 47.22 -4.84
CA PRO A 93 18.64 46.70 -3.94
C PRO A 93 18.09 45.81 -2.82
N VAL A 94 16.89 46.12 -2.30
CA VAL A 94 16.24 45.30 -1.25
C VAL A 94 15.73 43.99 -1.82
N GLU A 95 15.17 44.02 -3.04
CA GLU A 95 14.74 42.79 -3.72
C GLU A 95 15.94 41.86 -4.01
N ARG A 96 17.09 42.41 -4.39
CA ARG A 96 18.33 41.63 -4.57
C ARG A 96 18.78 40.94 -3.27
N VAL A 97 18.78 41.66 -2.16
CA VAL A 97 19.12 41.10 -0.84
C VAL A 97 18.18 39.97 -0.47
N ILE A 98 16.86 40.15 -0.65
CA ILE A 98 15.89 39.10 -0.37
C ILE A 98 16.16 37.88 -1.27
N HIS A 99 16.37 38.07 -2.56
CA HIS A 99 16.61 36.99 -3.51
C HIS A 99 17.87 36.18 -3.19
N GLU A 100 18.97 36.86 -2.91
CA GLU A 100 20.23 36.19 -2.55
C GLU A 100 20.12 35.40 -1.26
N LEU A 101 19.50 35.95 -0.23
CA LEU A 101 19.32 35.28 1.04
C LEU A 101 18.31 34.13 0.91
N LEU A 102 17.27 34.23 0.07
CA LEU A 102 16.38 33.13 -0.24
C LEU A 102 17.15 31.91 -0.80
N GLN A 103 18.04 32.15 -1.78
CA GLN A 103 18.83 31.07 -2.39
C GLN A 103 19.87 30.48 -1.43
N LYS A 104 20.60 31.35 -0.68
CA LYS A 104 21.72 30.92 0.15
C LYS A 104 21.33 30.42 1.53
N ARG A 105 20.21 30.89 2.11
CA ARG A 105 19.87 30.70 3.52
C ARG A 105 18.51 30.08 3.77
N PHE A 106 17.49 30.40 2.99
CA PHE A 106 16.13 29.87 3.18
C PHE A 106 15.90 28.55 2.47
N LEU A 107 16.34 28.43 1.24
CA LEU A 107 16.23 27.23 0.41
C LEU A 107 17.33 26.21 0.75
N THR A 108 17.40 25.82 2.02
CA THR A 108 18.38 24.86 2.55
C THR A 108 17.69 23.79 3.38
N LYS A 109 18.33 22.62 3.55
CA LYS A 109 17.84 21.51 4.36
C LYS A 109 17.65 21.84 5.86
N GLN A 110 18.18 22.96 6.33
CA GLN A 110 17.98 23.43 7.72
C GLN A 110 16.57 23.92 8.03
N LYS A 111 15.70 24.07 7.03
CA LYS A 111 14.28 24.44 7.18
C LYS A 111 14.04 25.68 8.07
N ARG A 112 14.84 26.73 7.90
CA ARG A 112 14.72 27.96 8.71
C ARG A 112 13.30 28.52 8.67
N SER A 113 12.81 28.99 9.83
CA SER A 113 11.49 29.63 9.93
C SER A 113 11.48 30.99 9.24
N LEU A 114 10.29 31.44 8.82
CA LEU A 114 10.09 32.80 8.26
C LEU A 114 10.61 33.88 9.21
N ALA A 115 10.41 33.73 10.53
CA ALA A 115 10.87 34.70 11.52
C ALA A 115 12.39 34.79 11.59
N ALA A 116 13.08 33.62 11.55
CA ALA A 116 14.55 33.61 11.54
C ALA A 116 15.10 34.22 10.24
N PHE A 117 14.49 33.87 9.11
CA PHE A 117 14.87 34.43 7.81
C PHE A 117 14.63 35.93 7.73
N HIS A 118 13.51 36.45 8.21
CA HIS A 118 13.22 37.88 8.24
C HIS A 118 14.22 38.66 9.13
N ARG A 119 14.65 38.09 10.27
CA ARG A 119 15.70 38.71 11.10
C ARG A 119 17.01 38.86 10.33
N GLU A 120 17.41 37.85 9.57
CA GLU A 120 18.63 37.90 8.75
C GLU A 120 18.53 38.94 7.64
N VAL A 121 17.40 38.98 6.92
CA VAL A 121 17.11 40.05 5.92
C VAL A 121 17.19 41.45 6.56
N THR A 122 16.62 41.60 7.76
CA THR A 122 16.65 42.85 8.51
C THR A 122 18.08 43.28 8.84
N GLN A 123 18.93 42.35 9.30
CA GLN A 123 20.33 42.64 9.63
C GLN A 123 21.12 43.07 8.40
N VAL A 124 20.98 42.36 7.28
CA VAL A 124 21.68 42.69 6.03
C VAL A 124 21.23 44.05 5.47
N CYS A 125 19.91 44.31 5.47
CA CYS A 125 19.39 45.60 5.03
C CYS A 125 19.89 46.76 5.90
N LYS A 126 19.92 46.59 7.23
CA LYS A 126 20.49 47.62 8.14
C LYS A 126 21.98 47.86 7.90
N ALA A 127 22.76 46.79 7.73
CA ALA A 127 24.21 46.91 7.44
C ALA A 127 24.49 47.65 6.13
N GLN A 128 23.62 47.47 5.13
CA GLN A 128 23.73 48.16 3.83
C GLN A 128 22.98 49.49 3.77
N LYS A 129 22.46 50.01 4.91
CA LYS A 129 21.66 51.23 5.00
C LYS A 129 20.43 51.26 4.08
N LEU A 130 19.85 50.08 3.81
CA LEU A 130 18.65 49.88 3.00
C LEU A 130 17.39 49.89 3.87
N ARG A 131 16.25 50.25 3.25
CA ARG A 131 14.94 50.17 3.91
C ARG A 131 14.60 48.71 4.26
N VAL A 132 14.30 48.46 5.53
CA VAL A 132 13.91 47.09 6.00
C VAL A 132 12.54 46.75 5.48
N PRO A 133 12.36 45.60 4.78
CA PRO A 133 11.05 45.11 4.32
C PRO A 133 10.21 44.57 5.47
N ALA A 134 8.88 44.76 5.41
CA ALA A 134 7.97 44.19 6.37
C ALA A 134 7.98 42.65 6.25
N ARG A 135 7.73 41.95 7.38
CA ARG A 135 7.69 40.48 7.43
C ARG A 135 6.71 39.87 6.42
N ASN A 136 5.51 40.48 6.27
CA ASN A 136 4.52 40.04 5.29
C ASN A 136 4.98 40.17 3.85
N THR A 137 5.79 41.19 3.54
CA THR A 137 6.37 41.34 2.20
C THR A 137 7.37 40.22 1.90
N VAL A 138 8.19 39.84 2.88
CA VAL A 138 9.13 38.72 2.75
C VAL A 138 8.36 37.39 2.63
N ALA A 139 7.26 37.21 3.41
CA ALA A 139 6.40 36.04 3.31
C ALA A 139 5.77 35.89 1.92
N LEU A 140 5.31 37.01 1.32
CA LEU A 140 4.76 37.00 -0.03
C LEU A 140 5.80 36.62 -1.09
N ARG A 141 7.08 37.02 -0.92
CA ARG A 141 8.17 36.61 -1.81
C ARG A 141 8.48 35.13 -1.71
N ILE A 142 8.39 34.54 -0.51
CA ILE A 142 8.50 33.10 -0.31
C ILE A 142 7.32 32.37 -0.96
N ALA A 143 6.10 32.85 -0.73
CA ALA A 143 4.88 32.28 -1.29
C ALA A 143 4.81 32.35 -2.83
N SER A 144 5.51 33.32 -3.45
CA SER A 144 5.60 33.42 -4.91
C SER A 144 6.62 32.47 -5.55
N LEU A 145 7.43 31.75 -4.74
CA LEU A 145 8.33 30.73 -5.26
C LEU A 145 7.54 29.49 -5.68
N ASP A 146 8.06 28.81 -6.69
CA ASP A 146 7.52 27.49 -7.08
C ASP A 146 7.57 26.54 -5.87
N PRO A 147 6.41 26.06 -5.39
CA PRO A 147 6.31 25.16 -4.22
C PRO A 147 7.18 23.92 -4.37
N ARG A 148 7.26 23.35 -5.57
CA ARG A 148 8.08 22.18 -5.89
C ARG A 148 9.57 22.48 -5.70
N LYS A 149 10.04 23.65 -6.16
CA LYS A 149 11.43 24.09 -5.99
C LYS A 149 11.76 24.31 -4.53
N VAL A 150 10.83 24.89 -3.75
CA VAL A 150 10.99 25.12 -2.30
C VAL A 150 11.11 23.78 -1.57
N ILE A 151 10.18 22.86 -1.78
CA ILE A 151 10.18 21.55 -1.11
C ILE A 151 11.42 20.73 -1.54
N ARG A 152 11.74 20.69 -2.83
CA ARG A 152 12.93 20.00 -3.32
C ARG A 152 14.22 20.46 -2.64
N ARG A 153 14.38 21.78 -2.42
CA ARG A 153 15.57 22.36 -1.80
C ARG A 153 15.58 22.19 -0.28
N ARG A 154 14.42 22.23 0.36
CA ARG A 154 14.30 22.17 1.83
C ARG A 154 14.11 20.76 2.38
N GLU A 155 13.39 19.90 1.66
CA GLU A 155 12.97 18.59 2.15
C GLU A 155 13.57 17.42 1.37
N GLY A 156 14.02 17.71 0.17
CA GLY A 156 14.62 16.69 -0.70
C GLY A 156 13.80 16.41 -1.94
N GLN A 157 14.35 15.52 -2.77
CA GLN A 157 13.75 15.20 -4.05
C GLN A 157 12.49 14.33 -3.88
N ASP A 158 12.47 13.48 -2.87
CA ASP A 158 11.37 12.56 -2.60
C ASP A 158 10.11 13.33 -2.17
N ALA A 159 10.22 14.25 -1.21
CA ALA A 159 9.12 15.12 -0.81
C ALA A 159 8.60 16.03 -1.95
N ALA A 160 9.45 16.40 -2.90
CA ALA A 160 9.04 17.21 -4.06
C ALA A 160 8.31 16.37 -5.14
N ARG A 161 8.39 15.06 -5.09
CA ARG A 161 7.68 14.16 -6.02
C ARG A 161 6.17 14.18 -5.80
N ASP A 162 5.71 14.31 -4.56
CA ASP A 162 4.28 14.38 -4.22
C ASP A 162 3.58 15.58 -4.87
N LEU A 163 4.36 16.61 -5.23
CA LEU A 163 3.88 17.79 -5.97
C LEU A 163 4.00 17.65 -7.49
N GLN A 164 4.51 16.53 -7.99
CA GLN A 164 4.48 16.26 -9.42
C GLN A 164 3.07 15.81 -9.81
N GLY A 165 2.45 16.49 -10.76
CA GLY A 165 1.29 15.95 -11.43
C GLY A 165 1.63 14.54 -11.94
N VAL A 166 0.80 13.57 -11.59
CA VAL A 166 0.92 12.19 -12.07
C VAL A 166 0.57 12.20 -13.56
N GLY A 167 1.54 12.58 -14.37
CA GLY A 167 1.46 12.51 -15.82
C GLY A 167 2.20 11.26 -16.29
N GLY A 168 1.46 10.23 -16.66
CA GLY A 168 1.96 9.03 -17.30
C GLY A 168 0.84 8.43 -18.15
N GLU A 169 1.15 7.97 -19.34
CA GLU A 169 0.21 7.17 -20.10
C GLU A 169 0.01 5.83 -19.37
N PRO A 170 -1.25 5.35 -19.24
CA PRO A 170 -1.50 4.00 -18.73
C PRO A 170 -0.71 2.98 -19.57
N PRO A 171 -0.24 1.85 -18.98
CA PRO A 171 0.39 0.81 -19.77
C PRO A 171 -0.49 0.41 -20.94
N ALA A 172 0.07 0.40 -22.16
CA ALA A 172 -0.62 0.01 -23.37
C ALA A 172 -0.77 -1.51 -23.44
N VAL A 173 -1.62 -2.09 -22.59
CA VAL A 173 -1.94 -3.52 -22.55
C VAL A 173 -3.28 -3.77 -23.22
N THR A 174 -3.35 -4.82 -24.04
CA THR A 174 -4.49 -5.14 -24.88
C THR A 174 -5.18 -6.45 -24.55
N ALA A 175 -4.49 -7.32 -23.79
CA ALA A 175 -4.96 -8.66 -23.45
C ALA A 175 -4.64 -9.05 -22.00
N PRO A 176 -5.38 -10.02 -21.42
CA PRO A 176 -5.07 -10.60 -20.11
C PRO A 176 -3.68 -11.24 -20.12
N LEU A 177 -2.99 -11.21 -18.97
CA LEU A 177 -1.67 -11.79 -18.77
C LEU A 177 -0.54 -11.16 -19.60
N GLU A 178 -0.83 -10.14 -20.41
CA GLU A 178 0.20 -9.41 -21.17
C GLU A 178 1.17 -8.70 -20.22
N GLN A 179 0.65 -8.09 -19.15
CA GLN A 179 1.46 -7.52 -18.07
C GLN A 179 0.81 -7.81 -16.72
N VAL A 180 1.59 -8.42 -15.83
CA VAL A 180 1.20 -8.72 -14.45
C VAL A 180 2.10 -7.93 -13.49
N GLN A 181 1.50 -7.26 -12.52
CA GLN A 181 2.21 -6.61 -11.43
C GLN A 181 2.15 -7.49 -10.19
N ILE A 182 3.28 -7.63 -9.50
CA ILE A 182 3.37 -8.30 -8.19
C ILE A 182 3.96 -7.33 -7.20
N ASP A 183 3.40 -7.33 -5.99
CA ASP A 183 3.91 -6.53 -4.88
C ASP A 183 3.71 -7.26 -3.55
N HIS A 184 4.43 -6.80 -2.52
CA HIS A 184 4.41 -7.34 -1.18
C HIS A 184 3.98 -6.27 -0.18
N THR A 185 3.23 -6.69 0.82
CA THR A 185 2.89 -5.83 1.96
C THR A 185 2.82 -6.63 3.25
N VAL A 186 3.04 -5.96 4.37
CA VAL A 186 2.70 -6.48 5.69
C VAL A 186 1.20 -6.27 5.91
N ILE A 187 0.47 -7.32 6.22
CA ILE A 187 -0.96 -7.20 6.49
C ILE A 187 -1.18 -6.47 7.82
N ASP A 188 -2.10 -5.52 7.83
CA ASP A 188 -2.45 -4.72 9.00
C ASP A 188 -3.35 -5.50 9.98
N LEU A 189 -2.97 -6.73 10.28
CA LEU A 189 -3.68 -7.64 11.18
C LEU A 189 -2.71 -8.51 11.96
N ILE A 190 -2.97 -8.72 13.23
CA ILE A 190 -2.27 -9.72 14.03
C ILE A 190 -3.05 -11.04 13.93
N VAL A 191 -2.35 -12.10 13.54
CA VAL A 191 -2.92 -13.45 13.52
C VAL A 191 -2.52 -14.24 14.75
N VAL A 192 -3.31 -15.28 15.04
CA VAL A 192 -3.11 -16.18 16.17
C VAL A 192 -2.67 -17.56 15.69
N ASP A 193 -2.03 -18.33 16.57
CA ASP A 193 -1.70 -19.72 16.29
C ASP A 193 -2.95 -20.62 16.30
N ASP A 194 -2.86 -21.76 15.60
CA ASP A 194 -4.00 -22.69 15.43
C ASP A 194 -4.40 -23.45 16.71
N ARG A 195 -3.48 -23.56 17.70
CA ARG A 195 -3.68 -24.43 18.87
C ARG A 195 -4.26 -23.68 20.06
N ASP A 196 -3.59 -22.61 20.42
CA ASP A 196 -3.86 -21.88 21.67
C ASP A 196 -4.48 -20.50 21.41
N ARG A 197 -4.68 -20.14 20.15
CA ARG A 197 -5.22 -18.83 19.72
C ARG A 197 -4.43 -17.65 20.34
N GLN A 198 -3.09 -17.79 20.40
CA GLN A 198 -2.20 -16.74 20.88
C GLN A 198 -1.68 -15.90 19.73
N PRO A 199 -1.54 -14.57 19.90
CA PRO A 199 -0.95 -13.71 18.90
C PRO A 199 0.45 -14.18 18.49
N ILE A 200 0.70 -14.32 17.19
CA ILE A 200 1.99 -14.74 16.63
C ILE A 200 2.63 -13.69 15.73
N GLY A 201 1.89 -12.62 15.42
CA GLY A 201 2.42 -11.49 14.67
C GLY A 201 1.62 -11.17 13.42
N ARG A 202 2.17 -10.26 12.63
CA ARG A 202 1.57 -9.79 11.39
C ARG A 202 2.09 -10.61 10.21
N PRO A 203 1.22 -11.17 9.37
CA PRO A 203 1.64 -11.88 8.15
C PRO A 203 1.97 -10.91 7.02
N TYR A 204 2.57 -11.46 5.98
CA TYR A 204 2.85 -10.79 4.71
C TYR A 204 1.88 -11.28 3.65
N LEU A 205 1.45 -10.38 2.78
CA LEU A 205 0.70 -10.65 1.57
C LEU A 205 1.60 -10.40 0.36
N THR A 206 1.71 -11.39 -0.52
CA THR A 206 2.21 -11.21 -1.88
C THR A 206 1.03 -11.31 -2.82
N LEU A 207 0.80 -10.31 -3.65
CA LEU A 207 -0.38 -10.23 -4.51
C LEU A 207 0.02 -9.94 -5.95
N ALA A 208 -0.59 -10.67 -6.90
CA ALA A 208 -0.43 -10.49 -8.33
C ALA A 208 -1.72 -9.99 -8.97
N ILE A 209 -1.62 -8.95 -9.79
CA ILE A 209 -2.77 -8.36 -10.50
C ILE A 209 -2.50 -8.29 -12.01
N ASP A 210 -3.50 -8.61 -12.80
CA ASP A 210 -3.50 -8.36 -14.24
C ASP A 210 -3.75 -6.89 -14.54
N VAL A 211 -2.86 -6.29 -15.31
CA VAL A 211 -2.95 -4.86 -15.64
C VAL A 211 -4.11 -4.54 -16.57
N PHE A 212 -4.50 -5.46 -17.44
CA PHE A 212 -5.58 -5.24 -18.41
C PHE A 212 -6.98 -5.37 -17.77
N THR A 213 -7.21 -6.46 -17.05
CA THR A 213 -8.53 -6.77 -16.49
C THR A 213 -8.72 -6.28 -15.06
N ARG A 214 -7.65 -5.91 -14.36
CA ARG A 214 -7.63 -5.60 -12.92
C ARG A 214 -7.97 -6.80 -12.04
N CYS A 215 -8.03 -8.00 -12.58
CA CYS A 215 -8.23 -9.20 -11.78
C CYS A 215 -7.02 -9.52 -10.92
N VAL A 216 -7.26 -9.90 -9.68
CA VAL A 216 -6.25 -10.55 -8.84
C VAL A 216 -6.04 -11.95 -9.42
N LEU A 217 -4.82 -12.22 -9.85
CA LEU A 217 -4.44 -13.50 -10.46
C LEU A 217 -3.92 -14.50 -9.45
N GLY A 218 -3.32 -14.02 -8.38
CA GLY A 218 -2.76 -14.87 -7.35
C GLY A 218 -2.42 -14.10 -6.09
N MET A 219 -2.41 -14.82 -4.99
CA MET A 219 -1.99 -14.30 -3.69
C MET A 219 -1.29 -15.38 -2.86
N VAL A 220 -0.42 -14.95 -1.98
CA VAL A 220 0.25 -15.80 -0.98
C VAL A 220 0.27 -15.06 0.35
N VAL A 221 -0.22 -15.72 1.39
CA VAL A 221 -0.19 -15.22 2.77
C VAL A 221 0.84 -16.03 3.56
N THR A 222 1.77 -15.38 4.22
CA THR A 222 2.85 -16.06 4.94
C THR A 222 3.34 -15.25 6.14
N LEU A 223 3.89 -15.93 7.14
CA LEU A 223 4.60 -15.29 8.26
C LEU A 223 6.08 -15.01 7.92
N GLU A 224 6.59 -15.62 6.87
CA GLU A 224 7.95 -15.39 6.40
C GLU A 224 8.06 -14.06 5.66
N ALA A 225 9.17 -13.34 5.88
CA ALA A 225 9.44 -12.11 5.16
C ALA A 225 9.49 -12.35 3.64
N PRO A 226 9.10 -11.37 2.81
CA PRO A 226 9.14 -11.48 1.36
C PRO A 226 10.49 -11.97 0.84
N SER A 227 10.43 -12.87 -0.13
CA SER A 227 11.61 -13.49 -0.73
C SER A 227 11.31 -13.94 -2.16
N ALA A 228 12.34 -14.39 -2.88
CA ALA A 228 12.14 -15.03 -4.20
C ALA A 228 11.17 -16.22 -4.15
N VAL A 229 11.07 -16.89 -2.99
CA VAL A 229 10.15 -18.02 -2.81
C VAL A 229 8.70 -17.56 -2.76
N SER A 230 8.39 -16.47 -2.05
CA SER A 230 7.03 -15.92 -2.03
C SER A 230 6.58 -15.45 -3.41
N VAL A 231 7.50 -14.89 -4.21
CA VAL A 231 7.23 -14.56 -5.62
C VAL A 231 6.95 -15.82 -6.44
N GLY A 232 7.80 -16.85 -6.31
CA GLY A 232 7.64 -18.13 -7.00
C GLY A 232 6.30 -18.80 -6.66
N LEU A 233 5.90 -18.80 -5.38
CA LEU A 233 4.60 -19.29 -4.94
C LEU A 233 3.43 -18.49 -5.52
N CYS A 234 3.55 -17.18 -5.53
CA CYS A 234 2.55 -16.32 -6.14
C CYS A 234 2.43 -16.60 -7.65
N LEU A 235 3.55 -16.81 -8.35
CA LEU A 235 3.54 -17.20 -9.77
C LEU A 235 2.89 -18.58 -10.02
N VAL A 236 3.11 -19.55 -9.12
CA VAL A 236 2.38 -20.83 -9.17
C VAL A 236 0.88 -20.58 -9.05
N HIS A 237 0.48 -19.75 -8.11
CA HIS A 237 -0.94 -19.41 -7.94
C HIS A 237 -1.53 -18.64 -9.13
N VAL A 238 -0.72 -17.81 -9.81
CA VAL A 238 -1.10 -17.13 -11.07
C VAL A 238 -1.26 -18.12 -12.22
N ALA A 239 -0.28 -19.04 -12.38
CA ALA A 239 -0.14 -19.84 -13.59
C ALA A 239 -0.90 -21.16 -13.57
N CYS A 240 -1.22 -21.71 -12.40
CA CYS A 240 -1.86 -23.01 -12.22
C CYS A 240 -3.36 -22.90 -11.95
N ASP A 241 -4.05 -24.05 -12.07
CA ASP A 241 -5.45 -24.19 -11.67
C ASP A 241 -5.61 -23.97 -10.15
N LYS A 242 -6.55 -23.13 -9.77
CA LYS A 242 -6.82 -22.76 -8.37
C LYS A 242 -7.82 -23.66 -7.65
N ARG A 243 -8.56 -24.51 -8.38
CA ARG A 243 -9.58 -25.37 -7.77
C ARG A 243 -9.05 -26.25 -6.64
N PRO A 244 -7.89 -26.93 -6.76
CA PRO A 244 -7.37 -27.73 -5.64
C PRO A 244 -7.03 -26.91 -4.41
N TRP A 245 -6.58 -25.65 -4.61
CA TRP A 245 -6.27 -24.74 -3.52
C TRP A 245 -7.55 -24.22 -2.85
N LEU A 246 -8.59 -23.85 -3.63
CA LEU A 246 -9.90 -23.42 -3.12
C LEU A 246 -10.58 -24.54 -2.33
N GLU A 247 -10.55 -25.77 -2.84
CA GLU A 247 -11.03 -26.96 -2.13
C GLU A 247 -10.29 -27.15 -0.79
N GLY A 248 -8.96 -27.00 -0.79
CA GLY A 248 -8.13 -27.06 0.41
C GLY A 248 -8.51 -26.02 1.46
N LEU A 249 -9.03 -24.86 1.05
CA LEU A 249 -9.52 -23.80 1.93
C LEU A 249 -11.00 -23.92 2.30
N ASN A 250 -11.73 -24.89 1.75
CA ASN A 250 -13.19 -25.02 1.84
C ASN A 250 -13.90 -23.72 1.38
N VAL A 251 -13.52 -23.21 0.21
CA VAL A 251 -14.12 -22.02 -0.42
C VAL A 251 -14.77 -22.43 -1.73
N GLU A 252 -16.08 -22.28 -1.79
CA GLU A 252 -16.86 -22.45 -3.01
C GLU A 252 -16.89 -21.13 -3.78
N MET A 253 -15.96 -20.97 -4.71
CA MET A 253 -15.81 -19.77 -5.52
C MET A 253 -15.26 -20.14 -6.89
N ASP A 254 -15.75 -19.47 -7.93
CA ASP A 254 -15.16 -19.56 -9.26
C ASP A 254 -14.05 -18.52 -9.42
N TRP A 255 -12.79 -18.98 -9.47
CA TRP A 255 -11.62 -18.15 -9.71
C TRP A 255 -10.83 -18.70 -10.91
N GLN A 256 -11.35 -18.44 -12.11
CA GLN A 256 -10.78 -18.95 -13.37
C GLN A 256 -9.56 -18.17 -13.90
N MET A 257 -9.26 -17.00 -13.33
CA MET A 257 -8.20 -16.10 -13.79
C MET A 257 -6.83 -16.73 -13.56
N SER A 258 -6.41 -17.61 -14.47
CA SER A 258 -5.16 -18.34 -14.41
C SER A 258 -4.46 -18.32 -15.77
N GLY A 259 -3.14 -18.44 -15.74
CA GLY A 259 -2.31 -18.55 -16.92
C GLY A 259 -0.91 -17.97 -16.71
N LYS A 260 0.00 -18.31 -17.62
CA LYS A 260 1.37 -17.85 -17.57
C LYS A 260 1.47 -16.40 -18.07
N PRO A 261 2.00 -15.44 -17.29
CA PRO A 261 2.16 -14.06 -17.73
C PRO A 261 3.23 -13.93 -18.82
N LEU A 262 3.06 -12.98 -19.74
CA LEU A 262 4.07 -12.62 -20.74
C LEU A 262 5.13 -11.71 -20.15
N LEU A 263 4.70 -10.76 -19.31
CA LEU A 263 5.58 -9.78 -18.66
C LEU A 263 5.22 -9.68 -17.17
N LEU A 264 6.23 -9.85 -16.32
CA LEU A 264 6.18 -9.45 -14.92
C LEU A 264 6.78 -8.08 -14.74
N TYR A 265 6.00 -7.17 -14.17
CA TYR A 265 6.43 -5.82 -13.86
C TYR A 265 6.52 -5.64 -12.34
N LEU A 266 7.75 -5.52 -11.85
CA LEU A 266 8.09 -5.66 -10.43
C LEU A 266 8.69 -4.38 -9.87
N ASP A 267 8.69 -4.24 -8.55
CA ASP A 267 9.47 -3.22 -7.86
C ASP A 267 10.97 -3.56 -7.90
N ASN A 268 11.80 -2.58 -7.53
CA ASN A 268 13.25 -2.71 -7.43
C ASN A 268 13.73 -3.37 -6.13
N ALA A 269 12.87 -3.97 -5.34
CA ALA A 269 13.23 -4.66 -4.11
C ALA A 269 14.18 -5.85 -4.37
N ALA A 270 15.00 -6.17 -3.37
CA ALA A 270 16.08 -7.16 -3.53
C ALA A 270 15.59 -8.57 -3.87
N GLU A 271 14.43 -8.95 -3.32
CA GLU A 271 13.77 -10.25 -3.55
C GLU A 271 13.40 -10.47 -5.02
N PHE A 272 13.06 -9.40 -5.75
CA PHE A 272 12.73 -9.45 -7.16
C PHE A 272 13.97 -9.51 -8.08
N LYS A 273 15.17 -9.26 -7.54
CA LYS A 273 16.45 -9.30 -8.31
C LYS A 273 17.21 -10.60 -8.16
N SER A 274 16.59 -11.65 -7.61
CA SER A 274 17.24 -12.92 -7.40
C SER A 274 17.57 -13.64 -8.72
N GLU A 275 18.70 -14.34 -8.75
CA GLU A 275 19.08 -15.19 -9.90
C GLU A 275 18.03 -16.28 -10.16
N ALA A 276 17.43 -16.82 -9.10
CA ALA A 276 16.40 -17.85 -9.19
C ALA A 276 15.15 -17.34 -9.93
N LEU A 277 14.65 -16.16 -9.57
CA LEU A 277 13.50 -15.55 -10.22
C LEU A 277 13.81 -15.25 -11.70
N ARG A 278 14.95 -14.61 -11.97
CA ARG A 278 15.35 -14.28 -13.34
C ARG A 278 15.41 -15.52 -14.22
N ARG A 279 16.14 -16.56 -13.79
CA ARG A 279 16.28 -17.80 -14.56
C ARG A 279 14.98 -18.59 -14.68
N GLY A 280 14.17 -18.62 -13.63
CA GLY A 280 12.85 -19.23 -13.68
C GLY A 280 11.95 -18.55 -14.72
N CYS A 281 11.93 -17.22 -14.75
CA CYS A 281 11.17 -16.47 -15.76
C CYS A 281 11.70 -16.73 -17.18
N GLU A 282 13.02 -16.68 -17.39
CA GLU A 282 13.67 -16.99 -18.68
C GLU A 282 13.30 -18.40 -19.16
N GLN A 283 13.37 -19.41 -18.27
CA GLN A 283 13.00 -20.81 -18.56
C GLN A 283 11.56 -20.94 -19.08
N HIS A 284 10.64 -20.16 -18.52
CA HIS A 284 9.24 -20.22 -18.88
C HIS A 284 8.81 -19.16 -19.91
N GLY A 285 9.75 -18.41 -20.49
CA GLY A 285 9.47 -17.37 -21.46
C GLY A 285 8.67 -16.18 -20.89
N ILE A 286 8.86 -15.89 -19.60
CA ILE A 286 8.27 -14.75 -18.91
C ILE A 286 9.31 -13.63 -18.92
N ARG A 287 8.98 -12.48 -19.49
CA ARG A 287 9.84 -11.30 -19.43
C ARG A 287 9.76 -10.66 -18.04
N LEU A 288 10.91 -10.18 -17.56
CA LEU A 288 10.99 -9.38 -16.33
C LEU A 288 11.30 -7.94 -16.69
N ASP A 289 10.55 -7.03 -16.12
CA ASP A 289 10.84 -5.60 -16.18
C ASP A 289 10.64 -4.98 -14.80
N TYR A 290 11.39 -3.91 -14.52
CA TYR A 290 11.41 -3.29 -13.21
C TYR A 290 10.93 -1.85 -13.29
N ARG A 291 10.19 -1.42 -12.27
CA ARG A 291 9.73 -0.04 -12.16
C ARG A 291 10.92 0.92 -12.18
N PRO A 292 10.83 2.05 -12.89
CA PRO A 292 11.87 3.07 -12.83
C PRO A 292 12.10 3.55 -11.40
N LEU A 293 13.37 3.68 -11.00
CA LEU A 293 13.74 4.11 -9.66
C LEU A 293 13.11 5.49 -9.36
N GLY A 294 12.43 5.57 -8.23
CA GLY A 294 11.84 6.81 -7.75
C GLY A 294 10.58 7.26 -8.49
N GLN A 295 9.87 6.37 -9.16
CA GLN A 295 8.60 6.64 -9.81
C GLN A 295 7.51 5.67 -9.31
N PRO A 296 6.99 5.85 -8.07
CA PRO A 296 6.04 4.92 -7.45
C PRO A 296 4.74 4.78 -8.24
N HIS A 297 4.31 5.80 -8.99
CA HIS A 297 3.07 5.78 -9.77
C HIS A 297 3.00 4.64 -10.82
N TYR A 298 4.13 4.06 -11.23
CA TYR A 298 4.15 2.88 -12.12
C TYR A 298 3.63 1.61 -11.43
N GLY A 299 3.59 1.55 -10.09
CA GLY A 299 3.00 0.48 -9.29
C GLY A 299 1.57 0.71 -8.84
N GLY A 300 0.99 1.85 -9.16
CA GLY A 300 -0.27 2.32 -8.59
C GLY A 300 -1.48 1.39 -8.79
N ILE A 301 -1.38 0.39 -9.69
CA ILE A 301 -2.46 -0.59 -9.90
C ILE A 301 -2.45 -1.62 -8.77
N VAL A 302 -1.32 -2.28 -8.52
CA VAL A 302 -1.21 -3.30 -7.46
C VAL A 302 -1.28 -2.65 -6.08
N GLU A 303 -0.67 -1.47 -5.90
CA GLU A 303 -0.73 -0.72 -4.64
C GLU A 303 -2.16 -0.34 -4.25
N ARG A 304 -2.98 0.04 -5.23
CA ARG A 304 -4.40 0.40 -4.99
C ARG A 304 -5.22 -0.80 -4.55
N ILE A 305 -5.04 -1.97 -5.15
CA ILE A 305 -5.79 -3.17 -4.73
C ILE A 305 -5.32 -3.66 -3.34
N ILE A 306 -4.02 -3.59 -3.07
CA ILE A 306 -3.49 -3.85 -1.73
C ILE A 306 -4.12 -2.88 -0.72
N GLY A 307 -4.15 -1.58 -1.02
CA GLY A 307 -4.81 -0.58 -0.17
C GLY A 307 -6.29 -0.88 0.06
N THR A 308 -7.02 -1.32 -0.96
CA THR A 308 -8.42 -1.74 -0.83
C THR A 308 -8.56 -2.96 0.10
N ALA A 309 -7.70 -3.97 -0.05
CA ALA A 309 -7.71 -5.14 0.82
C ALA A 309 -7.39 -4.77 2.28
N MET A 310 -6.41 -3.87 2.51
CA MET A 310 -6.11 -3.39 3.87
C MET A 310 -7.28 -2.61 4.47
N GLN A 311 -7.96 -1.78 3.70
CA GLN A 311 -9.15 -1.05 4.18
C GLN A 311 -10.26 -2.03 4.58
N MET A 312 -10.54 -3.06 3.80
CA MET A 312 -11.52 -4.09 4.16
C MET A 312 -11.13 -4.81 5.47
N ILE A 313 -9.84 -5.09 5.68
CA ILE A 313 -9.33 -5.67 6.92
C ILE A 313 -9.58 -4.72 8.10
N HIS A 314 -9.31 -3.43 7.93
CA HIS A 314 -9.53 -2.42 8.98
C HIS A 314 -11.01 -2.32 9.39
N ASP A 315 -11.90 -2.44 8.42
CA ASP A 315 -13.34 -2.25 8.64
C ASP A 315 -14.01 -3.51 9.22
N GLU A 316 -13.52 -4.71 8.89
CA GLU A 316 -14.24 -5.95 9.16
C GLU A 316 -13.56 -6.89 10.16
N LEU A 317 -12.21 -6.86 10.30
CA LEU A 317 -11.50 -7.89 11.05
C LEU A 317 -11.02 -7.43 12.43
N PRO A 318 -11.26 -8.26 13.48
CA PRO A 318 -10.70 -8.00 14.80
C PRO A 318 -9.19 -8.27 14.81
N GLY A 319 -8.43 -7.49 15.59
CA GLY A 319 -6.97 -7.61 15.68
C GLY A 319 -6.22 -6.79 14.64
N THR A 320 -6.93 -5.88 13.93
CA THR A 320 -6.29 -4.94 13.00
C THR A 320 -5.31 -4.01 13.72
N THR A 321 -4.19 -3.72 13.06
CA THR A 321 -3.19 -2.77 13.56
C THR A 321 -3.36 -1.37 12.98
N PHE A 322 -4.30 -1.21 12.05
CA PHE A 322 -4.50 -0.01 11.24
C PHE A 322 -3.25 0.42 10.47
N SER A 323 -3.35 1.42 9.62
CA SER A 323 -2.22 1.88 8.80
C SER A 323 -1.14 2.60 9.60
N ASN A 324 -1.49 3.17 10.76
CA ASN A 324 -0.56 3.91 11.62
C ASN A 324 -1.04 3.94 13.09
N PRO A 325 -0.14 4.26 14.03
CA PRO A 325 -0.47 4.34 15.45
C PRO A 325 -1.57 5.35 15.79
N ASP A 326 -1.67 6.46 15.06
CA ASP A 326 -2.66 7.52 15.33
C ASP A 326 -4.08 7.02 15.00
N GLN A 327 -4.24 6.27 13.90
CA GLN A 327 -5.51 5.63 13.55
C GLN A 327 -5.87 4.49 14.51
N ARG A 328 -4.87 3.77 15.02
CA ARG A 328 -5.10 2.70 15.99
C ARG A 328 -5.58 3.23 17.34
N GLY A 329 -5.05 4.37 17.80
CA GLY A 329 -5.35 4.92 19.11
C GLY A 329 -5.15 3.90 20.23
N ASP A 330 -6.14 3.77 21.13
CA ASP A 330 -6.13 2.84 22.26
C ASP A 330 -6.64 1.43 21.90
N TYR A 331 -6.81 1.10 20.63
CA TYR A 331 -7.27 -0.23 20.21
C TYR A 331 -6.20 -1.28 20.47
N ASP A 332 -6.53 -2.26 21.31
CA ASP A 332 -5.62 -3.36 21.66
C ASP A 332 -5.69 -4.48 20.61
N SER A 333 -4.85 -4.36 19.60
CA SER A 333 -4.81 -5.28 18.46
C SER A 333 -4.42 -6.71 18.86
N GLU A 334 -3.55 -6.88 19.88
CA GLU A 334 -3.10 -8.21 20.32
C GLU A 334 -4.21 -8.96 21.05
N ASN A 335 -4.88 -8.32 21.99
CA ASN A 335 -5.99 -8.95 22.72
C ASN A 335 -7.24 -9.16 21.87
N LYS A 336 -7.37 -8.40 20.78
CA LYS A 336 -8.49 -8.54 19.82
C LYS A 336 -8.17 -9.52 18.67
N ALA A 337 -6.91 -9.96 18.54
CA ALA A 337 -6.52 -10.91 17.50
C ALA A 337 -7.29 -12.22 17.64
N ALA A 338 -7.91 -12.67 16.56
CA ALA A 338 -8.78 -13.85 16.57
C ALA A 338 -8.55 -14.82 15.41
N LEU A 339 -8.06 -14.37 14.26
CA LEU A 339 -7.94 -15.19 13.07
C LEU A 339 -6.58 -15.92 13.02
N THR A 340 -6.59 -17.19 12.67
CA THR A 340 -5.39 -17.93 12.27
C THR A 340 -4.94 -17.52 10.87
N LEU A 341 -3.73 -17.88 10.48
CA LEU A 341 -3.23 -17.62 9.14
C LEU A 341 -4.14 -18.21 8.05
N ARG A 342 -4.63 -19.42 8.27
CA ARG A 342 -5.53 -20.11 7.32
C ARG A 342 -6.92 -19.47 7.25
N GLU A 343 -7.48 -19.05 8.37
CA GLU A 343 -8.75 -18.32 8.40
C GLU A 343 -8.64 -16.96 7.69
N LEU A 344 -7.52 -16.26 7.88
CA LEU A 344 -7.23 -15.02 7.15
C LEU A 344 -7.08 -15.27 5.64
N GLU A 345 -6.37 -16.32 5.24
CA GLU A 345 -6.21 -16.68 3.83
C GLU A 345 -7.58 -16.99 3.19
N ARG A 346 -8.43 -17.72 3.90
CA ARG A 346 -9.80 -18.00 3.47
C ARG A 346 -10.63 -16.72 3.33
N TRP A 347 -10.56 -15.83 4.31
CA TRP A 347 -11.26 -14.55 4.28
C TRP A 347 -10.80 -13.67 3.11
N LEU A 348 -9.47 -13.53 2.90
CA LEU A 348 -8.91 -12.79 1.78
C LEU A 348 -9.34 -13.38 0.43
N THR A 349 -9.46 -14.69 0.34
CA THR A 349 -9.97 -15.37 -0.86
C THR A 349 -11.39 -14.92 -1.20
N LEU A 350 -12.27 -14.87 -0.21
CA LEU A 350 -13.64 -14.37 -0.36
C LEU A 350 -13.68 -12.87 -0.69
N ALA A 351 -12.82 -12.08 -0.07
CA ALA A 351 -12.67 -10.66 -0.37
C ALA A 351 -12.24 -10.41 -1.84
N VAL A 352 -11.34 -11.25 -2.36
CA VAL A 352 -10.96 -11.21 -3.79
C VAL A 352 -12.16 -11.55 -4.68
N GLY A 353 -12.98 -12.53 -4.30
CA GLY A 353 -14.22 -12.86 -5.02
C GLY A 353 -15.19 -11.68 -5.08
N THR A 354 -15.39 -11.02 -3.94
CA THR A 354 -16.22 -9.80 -3.84
C THR A 354 -15.67 -8.67 -4.73
N TYR A 355 -14.36 -8.45 -4.70
CA TYR A 355 -13.69 -7.47 -5.55
C TYR A 355 -13.88 -7.80 -7.05
N HIS A 356 -13.73 -9.05 -7.46
CA HIS A 356 -13.91 -9.48 -8.85
C HIS A 356 -15.33 -9.24 -9.36
N GLY A 357 -16.35 -9.36 -8.49
CA GLY A 357 -17.75 -9.13 -8.83
C GLY A 357 -18.21 -7.67 -8.73
N SER A 358 -17.41 -6.80 -8.11
CA SER A 358 -17.77 -5.40 -7.89
C SER A 358 -17.36 -4.51 -9.07
N VAL A 359 -18.14 -3.45 -9.35
CA VAL A 359 -17.82 -2.50 -10.43
C VAL A 359 -16.54 -1.73 -10.08
N HIS A 360 -15.54 -1.87 -10.93
CA HIS A 360 -14.26 -1.15 -10.80
C HIS A 360 -14.36 0.22 -11.51
N ASN A 361 -14.11 1.31 -10.79
CA ASN A 361 -14.27 2.68 -11.31
C ASN A 361 -13.50 2.97 -12.60
N GLY A 362 -12.28 2.43 -12.73
CA GLY A 362 -11.46 2.63 -13.93
C GLY A 362 -11.83 1.75 -15.12
N LEU A 363 -12.60 0.68 -14.91
CA LEU A 363 -13.09 -0.21 -15.96
C LEU A 363 -14.55 0.05 -16.32
N LEU A 364 -15.30 0.69 -15.42
CA LEU A 364 -16.76 0.89 -15.46
C LEU A 364 -17.55 -0.44 -15.53
N GLN A 365 -16.91 -1.54 -15.14
CA GLN A 365 -17.47 -2.89 -15.07
C GLN A 365 -16.70 -3.74 -14.06
N PRO A 366 -17.22 -4.90 -13.63
CA PRO A 366 -16.51 -5.83 -12.77
C PRO A 366 -15.25 -6.39 -13.45
N PRO A 367 -14.12 -6.57 -12.71
CA PRO A 367 -12.92 -7.22 -13.23
C PRO A 367 -13.19 -8.60 -13.85
N ALA A 368 -14.04 -9.43 -13.22
CA ALA A 368 -14.41 -10.74 -13.74
C ALA A 368 -15.14 -10.65 -15.10
N ALA A 369 -16.01 -9.68 -15.29
CA ALA A 369 -16.67 -9.44 -16.57
C ALA A 369 -15.66 -9.05 -17.66
N ARG A 370 -14.72 -8.16 -17.30
CA ARG A 370 -13.64 -7.76 -18.22
C ARG A 370 -12.74 -8.93 -18.61
N TRP A 371 -12.45 -9.85 -17.66
CA TRP A 371 -11.72 -11.08 -17.96
C TRP A 371 -12.49 -11.99 -18.91
N ALA A 372 -13.78 -12.24 -18.63
CA ALA A 372 -14.63 -13.09 -19.47
C ALA A 372 -14.76 -12.57 -20.91
N GLU A 373 -14.99 -11.27 -21.09
CA GLU A 373 -15.00 -10.62 -22.42
C GLU A 373 -13.69 -10.80 -23.17
N ALA A 374 -12.56 -10.63 -22.45
CA ALA A 374 -11.26 -10.76 -23.05
C ALA A 374 -10.96 -12.20 -23.46
N VAL A 375 -11.28 -13.18 -22.60
CA VAL A 375 -11.14 -14.61 -22.90
C VAL A 375 -12.01 -15.04 -24.07
N ALA A 376 -13.22 -14.53 -24.16
CA ALA A 376 -14.10 -14.78 -25.32
C ALA A 376 -13.49 -14.29 -26.64
N ARG A 377 -12.67 -13.22 -26.58
CA ARG A 377 -12.02 -12.62 -27.76
C ARG A 377 -10.70 -13.29 -28.12
N VAL A 378 -9.84 -13.58 -27.11
CA VAL A 378 -8.46 -14.06 -27.36
C VAL A 378 -8.26 -15.54 -27.07
N GLY A 379 -9.27 -16.22 -26.52
CA GLY A 379 -9.20 -17.63 -26.08
C GLY A 379 -8.80 -17.77 -24.63
N VAL A 380 -9.02 -18.98 -24.08
CA VAL A 380 -8.68 -19.33 -22.69
C VAL A 380 -7.16 -19.44 -22.56
N PRO A 381 -6.52 -18.71 -21.62
CA PRO A 381 -5.09 -18.84 -21.39
C PRO A 381 -4.69 -20.26 -20.97
N ALA A 382 -3.57 -20.75 -21.47
CA ALA A 382 -3.04 -22.02 -21.07
C ALA A 382 -2.54 -21.99 -19.63
N VAL A 383 -3.00 -22.94 -18.81
CA VAL A 383 -2.55 -23.12 -17.42
C VAL A 383 -1.37 -24.07 -17.33
N VAL A 384 -0.53 -23.86 -16.33
CA VAL A 384 0.58 -24.79 -16.02
C VAL A 384 0.01 -25.97 -15.24
N THR A 385 0.18 -27.17 -15.78
CA THR A 385 -0.37 -28.40 -15.20
C THR A 385 0.49 -29.01 -14.10
N ARG A 386 1.82 -28.74 -14.12
CA ARG A 386 2.78 -29.30 -13.15
C ARG A 386 3.28 -28.21 -12.19
N ALA A 387 2.49 -27.90 -11.19
CA ALA A 387 2.76 -26.83 -10.22
C ALA A 387 4.12 -27.01 -9.51
N THR A 388 4.46 -28.25 -9.08
CA THR A 388 5.75 -28.53 -8.41
C THR A 388 6.95 -28.28 -9.33
N SER A 389 6.91 -28.79 -10.56
CA SER A 389 8.01 -28.55 -11.51
C SER A 389 8.18 -27.06 -11.82
N PHE A 390 7.07 -26.36 -11.99
CA PHE A 390 7.09 -24.91 -12.19
C PHE A 390 7.69 -24.17 -10.99
N LEU A 391 7.28 -24.52 -9.76
CA LEU A 391 7.81 -23.92 -8.54
C LEU A 391 9.32 -24.15 -8.39
N VAL A 392 9.80 -25.36 -8.68
CA VAL A 392 11.22 -25.73 -8.53
C VAL A 392 12.13 -24.77 -9.28
N ASP A 393 11.73 -24.28 -10.46
CA ASP A 393 12.53 -23.32 -11.23
C ASP A 393 12.67 -21.95 -10.55
N PHE A 394 11.81 -21.61 -9.59
CA PHE A 394 11.88 -20.37 -8.81
C PHE A 394 12.52 -20.53 -7.43
N LEU A 395 12.81 -21.76 -6.99
CA LEU A 395 13.44 -22.00 -5.70
C LEU A 395 14.91 -21.54 -5.70
N PRO A 396 15.46 -21.21 -4.52
CA PRO A 396 16.87 -20.82 -4.39
C PRO A 396 17.84 -21.81 -4.98
N ILE A 397 18.85 -21.31 -5.65
CA ILE A 397 19.89 -22.10 -6.32
C ILE A 397 21.06 -22.35 -5.36
N LEU A 398 21.46 -23.61 -5.28
CA LEU A 398 22.67 -24.04 -4.58
C LEU A 398 23.56 -24.83 -5.56
N ARG A 399 24.88 -24.72 -5.40
CA ARG A 399 25.85 -25.56 -6.14
C ARG A 399 26.62 -26.37 -5.13
N ARG A 400 26.63 -27.72 -5.30
CA ARG A 400 27.33 -28.65 -4.41
C ARG A 400 27.97 -29.78 -5.22
N THR A 401 29.11 -30.25 -4.72
CA THR A 401 29.76 -31.46 -5.22
C THR A 401 29.03 -32.71 -4.73
N LEU A 402 28.97 -33.72 -5.56
CA LEU A 402 28.42 -35.02 -5.20
C LEU A 402 29.52 -35.86 -4.54
N THR A 403 29.25 -36.33 -3.33
CA THR A 403 30.12 -37.23 -2.57
C THR A 403 29.70 -38.70 -2.75
N ARG A 404 30.51 -39.64 -2.25
CA ARG A 404 30.14 -41.07 -2.23
C ARG A 404 28.88 -41.35 -1.41
N THR A 405 28.57 -40.47 -0.44
CA THR A 405 27.40 -40.60 0.46
C THR A 405 26.20 -39.77 0.03
N GLY A 406 26.24 -39.16 -1.18
CA GLY A 406 25.22 -38.25 -1.67
C GLY A 406 25.62 -36.77 -1.52
N PHE A 407 24.65 -35.90 -1.43
CA PHE A 407 24.87 -34.48 -1.19
C PHE A 407 24.82 -34.15 0.29
N VAL A 408 25.72 -33.26 0.72
CA VAL A 408 25.73 -32.71 2.07
C VAL A 408 25.48 -31.23 2.01
N ILE A 409 24.40 -30.76 2.61
CA ILE A 409 24.03 -29.35 2.64
C ILE A 409 23.75 -28.94 4.08
N ASP A 410 24.56 -28.03 4.60
CA ASP A 410 24.41 -27.48 5.95
C ASP A 410 24.26 -28.58 7.03
N HIS A 411 25.13 -29.59 6.98
CA HIS A 411 25.20 -30.77 7.87
C HIS A 411 24.06 -31.80 7.69
N ILE A 412 23.23 -31.69 6.65
CA ILE A 412 22.18 -32.66 6.33
C ILE A 412 22.59 -33.47 5.11
N HIS A 413 22.39 -34.79 5.16
CA HIS A 413 22.70 -35.73 4.10
C HIS A 413 21.45 -36.04 3.27
N TYR A 414 21.59 -35.92 1.94
CA TYR A 414 20.54 -36.25 0.95
C TYR A 414 21.02 -37.38 0.07
N TYR A 415 20.23 -38.44 -0.04
CA TYR A 415 20.59 -39.60 -0.84
C TYR A 415 19.36 -40.28 -1.42
N ALA A 416 19.49 -40.73 -2.66
CA ALA A 416 18.56 -41.65 -3.32
C ALA A 416 19.37 -42.60 -4.21
N ASP A 417 18.86 -43.79 -4.45
CA ASP A 417 19.51 -44.79 -5.33
C ASP A 417 19.74 -44.29 -6.76
N ALA A 418 18.92 -43.39 -7.21
CA ALA A 418 19.05 -42.71 -8.51
C ALA A 418 20.39 -41.92 -8.66
N LEU A 419 21.07 -41.61 -7.55
CA LEU A 419 22.39 -40.95 -7.59
C LEU A 419 23.55 -41.90 -7.93
N LYS A 420 23.36 -43.22 -7.81
CA LYS A 420 24.44 -44.21 -8.02
C LYS A 420 25.21 -44.03 -9.34
N PRO A 421 24.57 -43.85 -10.50
CA PRO A 421 25.29 -43.62 -11.77
C PRO A 421 26.16 -42.37 -11.74
N TRP A 422 25.69 -41.30 -11.09
CA TRP A 422 26.42 -40.04 -10.96
C TRP A 422 27.55 -40.14 -9.94
N ILE A 423 27.35 -40.88 -8.83
CA ILE A 423 28.38 -41.13 -7.83
C ILE A 423 29.56 -41.89 -8.47
N ALA A 424 29.29 -42.91 -9.31
CA ALA A 424 30.31 -43.69 -10.00
C ALA A 424 31.17 -42.84 -10.93
N ARG A 425 30.63 -41.76 -11.48
CA ARG A 425 31.29 -40.86 -12.44
C ARG A 425 31.43 -39.43 -11.90
N ARG A 426 31.40 -39.21 -10.58
CA ARG A 426 31.35 -37.89 -9.95
C ARG A 426 32.47 -36.95 -10.34
N GLU A 427 33.65 -37.50 -10.69
CA GLU A 427 34.81 -36.71 -11.09
C GLU A 427 34.58 -35.94 -12.40
N ARG A 428 33.61 -36.41 -13.22
CA ARG A 428 33.24 -35.74 -14.48
C ARG A 428 32.52 -34.39 -14.25
N TRP A 429 31.86 -34.22 -13.11
CA TRP A 429 31.07 -33.01 -12.81
C TRP A 429 31.58 -32.37 -11.52
N PRO A 430 32.17 -31.16 -11.58
CA PRO A 430 32.73 -30.47 -10.43
C PRO A 430 31.65 -30.02 -9.44
N SER A 431 30.44 -29.73 -9.91
CA SER A 431 29.30 -29.35 -9.06
C SER A 431 27.96 -29.60 -9.76
N PHE A 432 26.95 -29.85 -8.97
CA PHE A 432 25.57 -30.00 -9.41
C PHE A 432 24.74 -28.78 -9.00
N LEU A 433 23.78 -28.39 -9.84
CA LEU A 433 22.81 -27.37 -9.52
C LEU A 433 21.68 -28.00 -8.73
N ILE A 434 21.40 -27.45 -7.56
CA ILE A 434 20.40 -27.93 -6.62
C ILE A 434 19.41 -26.82 -6.33
N ARG A 435 18.13 -27.18 -6.28
CA ARG A 435 17.05 -26.34 -5.80
C ARG A 435 16.59 -26.83 -4.44
N ARG A 436 16.36 -25.92 -3.50
CA ARG A 436 15.91 -26.25 -2.14
C ARG A 436 14.80 -25.32 -1.70
N ASP A 437 13.68 -25.89 -1.25
CA ASP A 437 12.59 -25.11 -0.67
C ASP A 437 12.91 -24.74 0.79
N PRO A 438 13.02 -23.46 1.14
CA PRO A 438 13.30 -23.08 2.54
C PRO A 438 12.19 -23.42 3.53
N ARG A 439 10.97 -23.69 3.05
CA ARG A 439 9.82 -24.05 3.91
C ARG A 439 9.86 -25.52 4.32
N ASP A 440 10.45 -26.36 3.48
CA ASP A 440 10.61 -27.80 3.72
C ASP A 440 11.92 -28.29 3.10
N ILE A 441 12.94 -28.40 3.94
CA ILE A 441 14.27 -28.88 3.51
C ILE A 441 14.41 -30.40 3.58
N SER A 442 13.31 -31.15 3.77
CA SER A 442 13.36 -32.63 3.80
C SER A 442 13.74 -33.24 2.45
N ARG A 443 13.68 -32.47 1.38
CA ARG A 443 14.04 -32.88 0.02
C ARG A 443 14.72 -31.73 -0.72
N ILE A 444 15.49 -32.12 -1.73
CA ILE A 444 16.13 -31.19 -2.67
C ILE A 444 15.85 -31.67 -4.09
N TRP A 445 15.93 -30.79 -5.05
CA TRP A 445 15.81 -31.11 -6.46
C TRP A 445 17.16 -30.86 -7.13
N VAL A 446 17.73 -31.91 -7.70
CA VAL A 446 19.05 -31.88 -8.34
C VAL A 446 18.85 -31.92 -9.85
N LEU A 447 19.39 -30.94 -10.55
CA LEU A 447 19.34 -30.91 -12.01
C LEU A 447 20.26 -32.01 -12.57
N GLU A 448 19.75 -32.84 -13.47
CA GLU A 448 20.55 -33.83 -14.20
C GLU A 448 21.68 -33.14 -14.96
N PRO A 449 22.92 -33.66 -14.88
CA PRO A 449 24.08 -33.00 -15.50
C PRO A 449 24.00 -32.85 -17.03
N GLU A 450 23.34 -33.79 -17.68
CA GLU A 450 23.17 -33.86 -19.15
C GLU A 450 21.70 -33.72 -19.57
N GLY A 451 20.79 -33.49 -18.59
CA GLY A 451 19.36 -33.45 -18.79
C GLY A 451 18.72 -32.11 -18.45
N GLN A 452 17.43 -32.05 -18.73
CA GLN A 452 16.62 -30.88 -18.46
C GLN A 452 15.66 -31.09 -17.28
N HIS A 453 15.81 -32.23 -16.56
CA HIS A 453 14.89 -32.64 -15.51
C HIS A 453 15.54 -32.54 -14.14
N TYR A 454 14.71 -32.20 -13.15
CA TYR A 454 15.10 -32.25 -11.75
C TYR A 454 14.75 -33.60 -11.15
N LEU A 455 15.72 -34.19 -10.47
CA LEU A 455 15.53 -35.39 -9.66
C LEU A 455 15.29 -34.98 -8.21
N GLU A 456 14.21 -35.44 -7.60
CA GLU A 456 13.91 -35.21 -6.19
C GLU A 456 14.73 -36.18 -5.33
N ILE A 457 15.49 -35.63 -4.37
CA ILE A 457 16.36 -36.38 -3.47
C ILE A 457 15.95 -36.06 -2.03
N PRO A 458 15.42 -37.03 -1.28
CA PRO A 458 15.03 -36.85 0.12
C PRO A 458 16.23 -36.88 1.06
N TYR A 459 15.99 -36.63 2.32
CA TYR A 459 16.94 -36.95 3.40
C TYR A 459 17.41 -38.40 3.28
N ARG A 460 18.68 -38.64 3.59
CA ARG A 460 19.24 -39.97 3.69
C ARG A 460 18.55 -40.78 4.82
N THR A 461 18.27 -40.13 5.95
CA THR A 461 17.57 -40.70 7.09
C THR A 461 16.10 -40.29 7.04
N LEU A 462 15.27 -41.13 6.42
CA LEU A 462 13.86 -40.83 6.18
C LEU A 462 13.00 -40.67 7.45
N SER A 463 13.48 -41.12 8.61
CA SER A 463 12.80 -40.93 9.89
C SER A 463 12.90 -39.50 10.45
N HIS A 464 13.75 -38.66 9.89
CA HIS A 464 13.84 -37.28 10.31
C HIS A 464 12.58 -36.49 9.92
N PRO A 465 12.04 -35.64 10.82
CA PRO A 465 10.89 -34.84 10.50
C PRO A 465 11.23 -33.78 9.45
N ALA A 466 10.26 -33.37 8.66
CA ALA A 466 10.40 -32.20 7.83
C ALA A 466 10.63 -30.96 8.69
N VAL A 467 11.61 -30.15 8.32
CA VAL A 467 11.99 -28.93 9.02
C VAL A 467 12.17 -27.78 8.03
N THR A 468 12.02 -26.57 8.52
CA THR A 468 12.29 -25.36 7.74
C THR A 468 13.79 -24.99 7.80
N LEU A 469 14.25 -24.24 6.82
CA LEU A 469 15.60 -23.69 6.81
C LEU A 469 15.86 -22.78 8.02
N TRP A 470 14.82 -22.10 8.50
CA TRP A 470 14.91 -21.25 9.68
C TRP A 470 15.18 -22.09 10.95
N GLU A 471 14.40 -23.15 11.19
CA GLU A 471 14.60 -24.06 12.33
C GLU A 471 16.00 -24.66 12.32
N GLN A 472 16.47 -25.11 11.15
CA GLN A 472 17.82 -25.62 10.98
C GLN A 472 18.89 -24.58 11.36
N ARG A 473 18.76 -23.33 10.88
CA ARG A 473 19.72 -22.27 11.19
C ARG A 473 19.75 -21.94 12.67
N GLN A 474 18.59 -21.89 13.33
CA GLN A 474 18.50 -21.65 14.76
C GLN A 474 19.19 -22.78 15.57
N ALA A 475 18.93 -24.03 15.20
CA ALA A 475 19.56 -25.18 15.86
C ALA A 475 21.09 -25.18 15.67
N LEU A 476 21.57 -24.87 14.45
CA LEU A 476 23.01 -24.73 14.19
C LEU A 476 23.64 -23.59 15.01
N ALA A 477 23.00 -22.45 15.11
CA ALA A 477 23.49 -21.32 15.91
C ALA A 477 23.61 -21.71 17.38
N LYS A 478 22.61 -22.41 17.92
CA LYS A 478 22.59 -22.86 19.31
C LYS A 478 23.67 -23.93 19.58
N LEU A 479 23.87 -24.87 18.68
CA LEU A 479 24.94 -25.88 18.80
C LEU A 479 26.33 -25.23 18.78
N ARG A 480 26.57 -24.24 17.95
CA ARG A 480 27.83 -23.48 17.92
C ARG A 480 28.06 -22.70 19.21
N GLN A 481 27.02 -22.07 19.78
CA GLN A 481 27.11 -21.39 21.07
C GLN A 481 27.47 -22.36 22.24
N GLN A 482 27.09 -23.64 22.14
CA GLN A 482 27.45 -24.67 23.10
C GLN A 482 28.87 -25.19 22.92
N GLY A 483 29.68 -24.58 22.07
CA GLY A 483 31.10 -24.94 21.90
C GLY A 483 31.33 -26.26 21.16
N ARG A 484 30.32 -26.77 20.44
CA ARG A 484 30.48 -27.96 19.60
C ARG A 484 31.08 -27.56 18.26
N GLU A 485 32.34 -27.86 18.07
CA GLU A 485 33.04 -27.62 16.80
C GLU A 485 32.61 -28.58 15.72
N GLN A 486 32.19 -29.80 16.06
CA GLN A 486 31.67 -30.81 15.13
C GLN A 486 30.15 -30.94 15.32
N VAL A 487 29.40 -30.46 14.35
CA VAL A 487 27.95 -30.63 14.29
C VAL A 487 27.65 -31.81 13.38
N ASP A 488 27.09 -32.90 13.96
CA ASP A 488 26.54 -34.01 13.19
C ASP A 488 25.03 -33.85 12.96
N GLU A 489 24.50 -34.58 11.97
CA GLU A 489 23.09 -34.55 11.59
C GLU A 489 22.17 -34.96 12.77
N SER A 490 22.56 -35.97 13.54
CA SER A 490 21.78 -36.48 14.67
C SER A 490 21.68 -35.44 15.79
N ALA A 491 22.79 -34.74 16.09
CA ALA A 491 22.79 -33.64 17.08
C ALA A 491 21.89 -32.49 16.61
N LEU A 492 21.89 -32.16 15.32
CA LEU A 492 21.06 -31.14 14.76
C LEU A 492 19.55 -31.45 14.91
N PHE A 493 19.11 -32.65 14.53
CA PHE A 493 17.70 -33.03 14.65
C PHE A 493 17.25 -33.21 16.11
N ARG A 494 18.10 -33.68 16.99
CA ARG A 494 17.83 -33.67 18.45
C ARG A 494 17.65 -32.25 18.98
N MET A 495 18.49 -31.30 18.57
CA MET A 495 18.34 -29.90 18.96
C MET A 495 17.04 -29.30 18.46
N ILE A 496 16.67 -29.55 17.21
CA ILE A 496 15.37 -29.12 16.64
C ILE A 496 14.21 -29.71 17.45
N GLY A 497 14.27 -31.00 17.78
CA GLY A 497 13.26 -31.66 18.63
C GLY A 497 13.12 -30.99 19.99
N GLN A 498 14.25 -30.77 20.69
CA GLN A 498 14.26 -30.08 21.98
C GLN A 498 13.73 -28.63 21.89
N MET A 499 14.06 -27.90 20.82
CA MET A 499 13.53 -26.54 20.62
C MET A 499 12.01 -26.57 20.44
N ARG A 500 11.48 -27.51 19.65
CA ARG A 500 10.02 -27.71 19.49
C ARG A 500 9.33 -28.10 20.80
N GLU A 501 9.97 -28.98 21.61
CA GLU A 501 9.46 -29.34 22.93
C GLU A 501 9.43 -28.16 23.91
N ILE A 502 10.46 -27.30 23.91
CA ILE A 502 10.51 -26.10 24.75
C ILE A 502 9.33 -25.17 24.35
N VAL A 503 9.10 -24.92 23.07
CA VAL A 503 7.99 -24.10 22.60
C VAL A 503 6.65 -24.69 23.03
N THR A 504 6.46 -26.00 22.83
CA THR A 504 5.24 -26.71 23.23
C THR A 504 5.01 -26.67 24.74
N SER A 505 6.08 -26.82 25.54
CA SER A 505 6.03 -26.76 27.01
C SER A 505 5.75 -25.35 27.52
N ALA A 506 6.37 -24.33 26.91
CA ALA A 506 6.14 -22.92 27.25
C ALA A 506 4.69 -22.50 26.94
N GLN A 507 4.13 -22.93 25.80
CA GLN A 507 2.72 -22.70 25.46
C GLN A 507 1.76 -23.33 26.48
N LYS A 508 2.04 -24.58 26.90
CA LYS A 508 1.25 -25.28 27.94
C LYS A 508 1.38 -24.59 29.31
N ALA A 509 2.57 -24.17 29.70
CA ALA A 509 2.82 -23.44 30.95
C ALA A 509 2.12 -22.08 30.99
N THR A 510 2.14 -21.34 29.90
CA THR A 510 1.45 -20.05 29.79
C THR A 510 -0.07 -20.22 29.90
N ARG A 511 -0.65 -21.23 29.28
CA ARG A 511 -2.08 -21.57 29.39
C ARG A 511 -2.49 -21.93 30.82
N LYS A 512 -1.64 -22.71 31.51
CA LYS A 512 -1.86 -23.07 32.93
C LYS A 512 -1.77 -21.84 33.83
N ALA A 513 -0.77 -20.97 33.63
CA ALA A 513 -0.61 -19.76 34.40
C ALA A 513 -1.80 -18.79 34.24
N ARG A 514 -2.37 -18.68 33.05
CA ARG A 514 -3.59 -17.87 32.80
C ARG A 514 -4.82 -18.45 33.47
N ARG A 515 -5.05 -19.75 33.36
CA ARG A 515 -6.13 -20.43 34.10
C ARG A 515 -6.03 -20.25 35.61
N ASP A 516 -4.81 -20.32 36.14
CA ASP A 516 -4.56 -20.13 37.57
C ASP A 516 -4.70 -18.66 37.98
N ALA A 517 -4.44 -17.71 37.07
CA ALA A 517 -4.71 -16.29 37.29
C ALA A 517 -6.22 -15.99 37.30
N ASP A 518 -6.97 -16.51 36.34
CA ASP A 518 -8.43 -16.37 36.28
C ASP A 518 -9.10 -17.01 37.49
N ARG A 519 -8.68 -18.21 37.91
CA ARG A 519 -9.15 -18.86 39.14
C ARG A 519 -8.90 -18.00 40.37
N ARG A 520 -7.69 -17.42 40.51
CA ARG A 520 -7.38 -16.55 41.64
C ARG A 520 -8.21 -15.26 41.63
N GLN A 521 -8.51 -14.71 40.47
CA GLN A 521 -9.34 -13.53 40.33
C GLN A 521 -10.81 -13.83 40.72
N HIS A 522 -11.34 -15.00 40.30
CA HIS A 522 -12.66 -15.49 40.67
C HIS A 522 -12.79 -15.75 42.21
N LEU A 523 -11.76 -16.36 42.79
CA LEU A 523 -11.71 -16.58 44.24
C LEU A 523 -11.60 -15.31 45.04
N LYS A 524 -10.93 -14.26 44.55
CA LYS A 524 -10.90 -12.93 45.17
C LYS A 524 -12.22 -12.20 45.06
N THR A 525 -13.00 -12.45 44.02
CA THR A 525 -14.34 -11.82 43.83
C THR A 525 -15.37 -12.50 44.72
N SER A 526 -15.25 -13.81 45.01
CA SER A 526 -16.15 -14.53 45.94
C SER A 526 -15.81 -14.36 47.43
N ALA A 527 -14.66 -13.78 47.74
CA ALA A 527 -14.21 -13.51 49.14
C ALA A 527 -14.32 -12.03 49.52
N ARG A 528 -15.30 -11.30 49.01
CA ARG A 528 -15.62 -9.98 49.54
C ARG A 528 -16.31 -10.20 50.91
N PRO A 529 -15.74 -9.71 52.02
CA PRO A 529 -16.45 -9.72 53.28
C PRO A 529 -17.68 -8.84 53.18
N ASP A 530 -18.81 -9.33 53.72
CA ASP A 530 -20.04 -8.59 53.86
C ASP A 530 -19.76 -7.20 54.45
N LYS A 531 -20.17 -6.17 53.73
CA LYS A 531 -20.27 -4.83 54.33
C LYS A 531 -21.27 -4.90 55.44
N PRO A 532 -20.97 -4.35 56.64
CA PRO A 532 -21.96 -4.28 57.70
C PRO A 532 -23.19 -3.50 57.22
N VAL A 533 -24.34 -4.13 57.32
CA VAL A 533 -25.66 -3.53 57.06
C VAL A 533 -25.84 -2.39 58.04
N PRO A 534 -26.16 -1.15 57.63
CA PRO A 534 -26.59 -0.12 58.53
C PRO A 534 -27.98 -0.50 59.11
N PRO A 535 -28.30 -0.13 60.33
CA PRO A 535 -29.57 -0.49 60.95
C PRO A 535 -30.75 0.14 60.18
N ASP A 536 -31.83 -0.63 60.10
CA ASP A 536 -33.10 -0.31 59.47
C ASP A 536 -33.62 1.10 59.85
N THR A 537 -33.89 1.88 58.84
CA THR A 537 -34.89 2.93 58.90
C THR A 537 -36.06 2.49 58.00
N ASP A 538 -37.13 2.13 58.62
CA ASP A 538 -38.43 1.86 58.05
C ASP A 538 -38.87 2.98 57.09
N ILE A 539 -38.94 2.64 55.79
CA ILE A 539 -39.84 3.32 54.87
C ILE A 539 -40.50 2.20 54.02
N ALA A 540 -41.78 1.95 54.41
CA ALA A 540 -42.67 1.08 53.68
C ALA A 540 -42.96 1.69 52.30
N ASP A 541 -42.57 0.93 51.21
CA ASP A 541 -42.99 1.23 49.85
C ASP A 541 -44.16 0.28 49.48
N PRO A 542 -45.36 0.80 49.21
CA PRO A 542 -46.58 -0.01 49.03
C PRO A 542 -46.75 -0.60 47.62
N GLN A 543 -45.73 -0.65 46.74
CA GLN A 543 -45.93 -1.07 45.36
C GLN A 543 -45.06 -2.23 44.87
N ALA A 544 -44.42 -3.02 45.77
CA ALA A 544 -43.52 -4.11 45.38
C ALA A 544 -44.20 -5.49 45.13
N ASP A 545 -45.51 -5.59 45.21
CA ASP A 545 -46.20 -6.92 45.24
C ASP A 545 -46.84 -7.37 43.93
N ASN A 546 -46.44 -6.86 42.75
CA ASN A 546 -47.04 -7.29 41.46
C ASN A 546 -46.06 -7.54 40.32
N LEU A 547 -44.87 -8.09 40.59
CA LEU A 547 -44.00 -8.60 39.51
C LEU A 547 -44.06 -10.14 39.50
N PRO A 548 -44.36 -10.76 38.33
CA PRO A 548 -44.33 -12.22 38.22
C PRO A 548 -42.88 -12.71 38.38
N PRO A 549 -42.69 -13.94 38.96
CA PRO A 549 -41.34 -14.49 39.14
C PRO A 549 -40.60 -14.66 37.82
N ALA A 550 -39.34 -14.25 37.77
CA ALA A 550 -38.48 -14.41 36.62
C ALA A 550 -38.31 -15.87 36.28
N LYS A 551 -38.58 -16.25 35.03
CA LYS A 551 -38.35 -17.63 34.53
C LYS A 551 -36.86 -17.84 34.21
N PRO A 552 -36.28 -19.01 34.49
CA PRO A 552 -34.93 -19.37 34.04
C PRO A 552 -34.81 -19.35 32.51
N PHE A 553 -33.62 -19.03 32.01
CA PHE A 553 -33.33 -18.82 30.60
C PHE A 553 -33.64 -20.04 29.69
N ASP A 554 -33.66 -21.23 30.23
CA ASP A 554 -33.92 -22.51 29.53
C ASP A 554 -35.40 -22.84 29.26
N GLN A 555 -36.33 -21.89 29.57
CA GLN A 555 -37.78 -22.09 29.36
C GLN A 555 -38.42 -21.08 28.41
N ILE A 556 -37.64 -20.42 27.58
CA ILE A 556 -38.16 -19.60 26.47
C ILE A 556 -38.17 -20.52 25.24
N GLU A 557 -39.29 -21.24 25.06
CA GLU A 557 -39.66 -21.80 23.77
C GLU A 557 -40.18 -20.66 22.87
N GLU A 558 -39.87 -20.80 21.58
CA GLU A 558 -40.05 -19.94 20.40
C GLU A 558 -41.16 -18.84 20.44
#